data_48923090b7bdbd0e2f43a00906fe2052
#
_entry.id   48923090b7bdbd0e2f43a00906fe2052
#
_cell.length_a   1.000
_cell.length_b   1.000
_cell.length_c   1.000
_cell.angle_alpha   90.00
_cell.angle_beta   90.00
_cell.angle_gamma   90.00
#
_symmetry.space_group_name_H-M   'P 1'
#
loop_
_entity.id
_entity.type
_entity.pdbx_description
1 polymer ?
#
loop_
_entity_poly.entity_id
_entity_poly.type
_entity_poly.pdbx_seq_one_letter_code
_entity_poly.pdbx_strand_id
1 'polypeptide(L)'
;DRIRKLVQDIRTQNDLPVFVAGISRGAVSVGKFISQYGNEVDGAVLLSGIYYNTEITKRNAYSMQEVIGLSVPTNLLVVHHEEDCCKVCKPASARQFYEELKIKNKALNMVSGGGSSGSCHGPFHHHGFEGVEQIVVEGVVSWITGKK
;
A
#
# COMPACT_ATOMS: atom_id res chain seq x y z
N ASP A 1 0.77 5.77 -18.95
CA ASP A 1 0.47 5.06 -17.69
C ASP A 1 -1.04 4.82 -17.59
N ARG A 2 -1.44 3.55 -17.38
CA ARG A 2 -2.86 3.15 -17.31
C ARG A 2 -3.56 3.70 -16.07
N ILE A 3 -2.87 3.72 -14.93
CA ILE A 3 -3.43 4.26 -13.67
C ILE A 3 -3.71 5.75 -13.85
N ARG A 4 -2.76 6.49 -14.43
CA ARG A 4 -2.92 7.92 -14.69
C ARG A 4 -4.14 8.21 -15.57
N LYS A 5 -4.33 7.45 -16.64
CA LYS A 5 -5.48 7.63 -17.52
C LYS A 5 -6.81 7.44 -16.77
N LEU A 6 -6.91 6.38 -15.95
CA LEU A 6 -8.10 6.15 -15.13
C LEU A 6 -8.35 7.29 -14.14
N VAL A 7 -7.30 7.79 -13.48
CA VAL A 7 -7.42 8.93 -12.55
C VAL A 7 -7.93 10.16 -13.30
N GLN A 8 -7.37 10.46 -14.46
CA GLN A 8 -7.82 11.59 -15.29
C GLN A 8 -9.26 11.42 -15.75
N ASP A 9 -9.65 10.25 -16.22
CA ASP A 9 -11.03 9.95 -16.63
C ASP A 9 -12.01 10.14 -15.45
N ILE A 10 -11.67 9.71 -14.24
CA ILE A 10 -12.48 9.92 -13.03
C ILE A 10 -12.60 11.41 -12.70
N ARG A 11 -11.50 12.14 -12.76
CA ARG A 11 -11.45 13.59 -12.48
C ARG A 11 -12.30 14.41 -13.44
N THR A 12 -12.52 13.94 -14.68
CA THR A 12 -13.42 14.62 -15.62
C THR A 12 -14.90 14.40 -15.31
N GLN A 13 -15.24 13.41 -14.50
CA GLN A 13 -16.62 13.01 -14.21
C GLN A 13 -17.17 13.62 -12.91
N ASN A 14 -16.30 13.99 -11.98
CA ASN A 14 -16.71 14.55 -10.69
C ASN A 14 -15.54 15.23 -9.98
N ASP A 15 -15.88 16.05 -8.97
CA ASP A 15 -14.93 16.78 -8.14
C ASP A 15 -14.60 16.05 -6.81
N LEU A 16 -14.96 14.78 -6.68
CA LEU A 16 -14.70 14.03 -5.46
C LEU A 16 -13.21 13.72 -5.31
N PRO A 17 -12.72 13.57 -4.07
CA PRO A 17 -11.36 13.14 -3.82
C PRO A 17 -11.07 11.77 -4.43
N VAL A 18 -9.92 11.63 -5.08
CA VAL A 18 -9.48 10.40 -5.74
C VAL A 18 -8.31 9.81 -5.00
N PHE A 19 -8.46 8.56 -4.58
CA PHE A 19 -7.41 7.77 -3.93
C PHE A 19 -7.05 6.57 -4.78
N VAL A 20 -5.80 6.16 -4.74
CA VAL A 20 -5.33 4.94 -5.40
C VAL A 20 -4.86 3.94 -4.36
N ALA A 21 -5.22 2.68 -4.54
CA ALA A 21 -4.84 1.61 -3.62
C ALA A 21 -4.21 0.44 -4.38
N GLY A 22 -3.27 -0.23 -3.74
CA GLY A 22 -2.66 -1.44 -4.30
C GLY A 22 -2.18 -2.39 -3.21
N ILE A 23 -2.30 -3.68 -3.47
CA ILE A 23 -1.84 -4.74 -2.58
C ILE A 23 -0.65 -5.48 -3.18
N SER A 24 0.31 -5.88 -2.33
CA SER A 24 1.48 -6.68 -2.71
C SER A 24 2.25 -6.02 -3.87
N ARG A 25 2.40 -6.67 -5.02
CA ARG A 25 2.98 -6.06 -6.24
C ARG A 25 2.18 -4.88 -6.76
N GLY A 26 0.86 -4.88 -6.55
CA GLY A 26 0.00 -3.74 -6.88
C GLY A 26 0.37 -2.50 -6.08
N ALA A 27 0.82 -2.65 -4.83
CA ALA A 27 1.34 -1.54 -4.02
C ALA A 27 2.58 -0.91 -4.67
N VAL A 28 3.48 -1.72 -5.25
CA VAL A 28 4.66 -1.20 -5.98
C VAL A 28 4.23 -0.44 -7.24
N SER A 29 3.20 -0.92 -7.95
CA SER A 29 2.64 -0.22 -9.12
C SER A 29 2.04 1.13 -8.74
N VAL A 30 1.32 1.19 -7.62
CA VAL A 30 0.82 2.45 -7.04
C VAL A 30 1.99 3.35 -6.63
N GLY A 31 3.01 2.80 -5.98
CA GLY A 31 4.23 3.52 -5.65
C GLY A 31 4.86 4.18 -6.87
N LYS A 32 5.02 3.42 -7.98
CA LYS A 32 5.53 3.96 -9.24
C LYS A 32 4.66 5.09 -9.79
N PHE A 33 3.35 4.92 -9.74
CA PHE A 33 2.42 5.96 -10.17
C PHE A 33 2.58 7.24 -9.33
N ILE A 34 2.53 7.14 -8.00
CA ILE A 34 2.60 8.32 -7.13
C ILE A 34 3.97 9.00 -7.12
N SER A 35 5.06 8.29 -7.45
CA SER A 35 6.38 8.90 -7.62
C SER A 35 6.43 9.89 -8.78
N GLN A 36 5.58 9.69 -9.78
CA GLN A 36 5.53 10.50 -10.99
C GLN A 36 4.33 11.46 -11.03
N TYR A 37 3.20 11.03 -10.49
CA TYR A 37 1.90 11.70 -10.65
C TYR A 37 1.14 11.83 -9.32
N GLY A 38 1.81 11.78 -8.20
CA GLY A 38 1.19 11.84 -6.87
C GLY A 38 0.36 13.10 -6.63
N ASN A 39 0.67 14.19 -7.32
CA ASN A 39 -0.12 15.43 -7.26
C ASN A 39 -1.49 15.32 -7.96
N GLU A 40 -1.73 14.28 -8.74
CA GLU A 40 -3.01 14.06 -9.44
C GLU A 40 -4.02 13.30 -8.59
N VAL A 41 -3.62 12.84 -7.38
CA VAL A 41 -4.49 12.13 -6.42
C VAL A 41 -4.44 12.75 -5.03
N ASP A 42 -5.47 12.52 -4.24
CA ASP A 42 -5.60 13.04 -2.87
C ASP A 42 -4.88 12.16 -1.85
N GLY A 43 -4.57 10.93 -2.22
CA GLY A 43 -3.76 10.03 -1.42
C GLY A 43 -3.61 8.64 -2.05
N ALA A 44 -2.75 7.85 -1.43
CA ALA A 44 -2.50 6.47 -1.83
C ALA A 44 -2.51 5.52 -0.62
N VAL A 45 -2.95 4.28 -0.86
CA VAL A 45 -2.97 3.21 0.13
C VAL A 45 -2.12 2.05 -0.36
N LEU A 46 -1.12 1.69 0.43
CA LEU A 46 -0.21 0.59 0.15
C LEU A 46 -0.50 -0.56 1.12
N LEU A 47 -1.07 -1.65 0.60
CA LEU A 47 -1.45 -2.82 1.40
C LEU A 47 -0.45 -3.96 1.15
N SER A 48 0.03 -4.60 2.22
CA SER A 48 0.96 -5.75 2.18
C SER A 48 2.08 -5.56 1.13
N GLY A 49 2.67 -4.37 1.10
CA GLY A 49 3.62 -3.97 0.05
C GLY A 49 5.00 -4.61 0.20
N ILE A 50 5.77 -4.57 -0.89
CA ILE A 50 7.19 -4.96 -0.92
C ILE A 50 8.01 -3.69 -0.66
N TYR A 51 8.41 -3.45 0.59
CA TYR A 51 9.06 -2.21 0.98
C TYR A 51 10.58 -2.24 0.80
N TYR A 52 11.21 -3.31 1.27
CA TYR A 52 12.63 -3.60 1.03
C TYR A 52 12.77 -5.04 0.57
N ASN A 53 13.29 -5.25 -0.62
CA ASN A 53 13.52 -6.59 -1.12
C ASN A 53 14.97 -7.00 -0.83
N THR A 54 15.15 -7.85 0.16
CA THR A 54 16.46 -8.42 0.52
C THR A 54 16.69 -9.80 -0.09
N GLU A 55 15.68 -10.35 -0.77
CA GLU A 55 15.74 -11.66 -1.40
C GLU A 55 16.09 -11.53 -2.87
N ILE A 56 17.31 -11.90 -3.23
CA ILE A 56 17.76 -11.94 -4.62
C ILE A 56 17.20 -13.21 -5.26
N THR A 57 16.10 -13.09 -6.00
CA THR A 57 15.56 -14.16 -6.84
C THR A 57 15.54 -13.71 -8.29
N LYS A 58 15.57 -14.65 -9.25
CA LYS A 58 15.47 -14.36 -10.69
C LYS A 58 14.17 -13.60 -11.10
N ARG A 59 13.23 -13.46 -10.19
CA ARG A 59 11.97 -12.73 -10.35
C ARG A 59 11.90 -11.54 -9.38
N ASN A 60 12.97 -10.80 -9.25
CA ASN A 60 13.02 -9.65 -8.36
C ASN A 60 11.86 -8.71 -8.62
N ALA A 61 10.94 -8.65 -7.67
CA ALA A 61 10.01 -7.56 -7.61
C ALA A 61 10.78 -6.33 -7.11
N TYR A 62 10.69 -5.22 -7.81
CA TYR A 62 11.19 -3.95 -7.31
C TYR A 62 10.57 -3.67 -5.94
N SER A 63 11.37 -3.18 -5.02
CA SER A 63 10.88 -2.73 -3.72
C SER A 63 10.32 -1.31 -3.79
N MET A 64 9.47 -0.98 -2.84
CA MET A 64 8.90 0.37 -2.74
C MET A 64 9.99 1.43 -2.60
N GLN A 65 10.99 1.17 -1.78
CA GLN A 65 12.10 2.09 -1.55
C GLN A 65 12.88 2.41 -2.84
N GLU A 66 13.08 1.41 -3.72
CA GLU A 66 13.74 1.61 -5.02
C GLU A 66 12.88 2.44 -5.99
N VAL A 67 11.56 2.30 -5.91
CA VAL A 67 10.61 2.92 -6.85
C VAL A 67 10.28 4.36 -6.50
N ILE A 68 10.06 4.66 -5.22
CA ILE A 68 9.65 5.99 -4.75
C ILE A 68 10.70 6.66 -3.87
N GLY A 69 11.76 5.98 -3.50
CA GLY A 69 12.65 6.46 -2.47
C GLY A 69 11.93 6.59 -1.13
N LEU A 70 12.12 7.72 -0.46
CA LEU A 70 11.51 8.01 0.85
C LEU A 70 10.64 9.29 0.83
N SER A 71 10.26 9.76 -0.35
CA SER A 71 9.44 10.96 -0.48
C SER A 71 8.55 10.90 -1.71
N VAL A 72 7.28 11.21 -1.53
CA VAL A 72 6.29 11.32 -2.61
C VAL A 72 5.39 12.53 -2.41
N PRO A 73 4.89 13.16 -3.48
CA PRO A 73 4.06 14.35 -3.40
C PRO A 73 2.57 14.01 -3.15
N THR A 74 2.28 13.13 -2.19
CA THR A 74 0.90 12.76 -1.85
C THR A 74 0.80 12.24 -0.43
N ASN A 75 -0.42 12.18 0.10
CA ASN A 75 -0.73 11.54 1.38
C ASN A 75 -0.60 10.02 1.24
N LEU A 76 -0.09 9.34 2.26
CA LEU A 76 0.17 7.91 2.20
C LEU A 76 -0.32 7.16 3.43
N LEU A 77 -1.12 6.12 3.21
CA LEU A 77 -1.46 5.12 4.21
C LEU A 77 -0.74 3.82 3.88
N VAL A 78 0.02 3.32 4.84
CA VAL A 78 0.61 1.97 4.82
C VAL A 78 -0.27 1.06 5.66
N VAL A 79 -0.73 -0.06 5.10
CA VAL A 79 -1.50 -1.09 5.79
C VAL A 79 -0.77 -2.42 5.67
N HIS A 80 -0.54 -3.08 6.80
CA HIS A 80 0.17 -4.36 6.80
C HIS A 80 -0.32 -5.26 7.93
N HIS A 81 -0.24 -6.58 7.72
CA HIS A 81 -0.57 -7.54 8.77
C HIS A 81 0.67 -7.86 9.60
N GLU A 82 0.51 -7.91 10.94
CA GLU A 82 1.61 -8.19 11.88
C GLU A 82 2.29 -9.55 11.65
N GLU A 83 1.52 -10.52 11.16
CA GLU A 83 1.94 -11.91 10.97
C GLU A 83 2.04 -12.28 9.49
N ASP A 84 2.21 -11.30 8.59
CA ASP A 84 2.41 -11.60 7.16
C ASP A 84 3.70 -12.41 6.96
N CYS A 85 3.53 -13.65 6.53
CA CYS A 85 4.65 -14.59 6.30
C CYS A 85 5.21 -14.54 4.87
N CYS A 86 4.73 -13.61 4.04
CA CYS A 86 5.28 -13.38 2.72
C CYS A 86 6.77 -12.99 2.80
N LYS A 87 7.64 -13.75 2.13
CA LYS A 87 9.10 -13.58 2.22
C LYS A 87 9.59 -12.19 1.79
N VAL A 88 8.89 -11.55 0.85
CA VAL A 88 9.25 -10.23 0.31
C VAL A 88 8.39 -9.10 0.88
N CYS A 89 7.31 -9.41 1.62
CA CYS A 89 6.38 -8.44 2.19
C CYS A 89 6.43 -8.49 3.74
N LYS A 90 7.62 -8.29 4.30
CA LYS A 90 7.83 -8.47 5.75
C LYS A 90 7.20 -7.31 6.56
N PRO A 91 6.46 -7.59 7.66
CA PRO A 91 5.88 -6.56 8.53
C PRO A 91 6.92 -5.57 9.08
N ALA A 92 8.10 -6.08 9.46
CA ALA A 92 9.20 -5.24 9.94
C ALA A 92 9.65 -4.23 8.85
N SER A 93 9.65 -4.65 7.57
CA SER A 93 9.99 -3.76 6.45
C SER A 93 8.94 -2.67 6.23
N ALA A 94 7.65 -2.97 6.49
CA ALA A 94 6.58 -1.97 6.43
C ALA A 94 6.78 -0.88 7.51
N ARG A 95 7.11 -1.28 8.73
CA ARG A 95 7.39 -0.35 9.84
C ARG A 95 8.62 0.51 9.55
N GLN A 96 9.72 -0.11 9.13
CA GLN A 96 10.95 0.60 8.78
C GLN A 96 10.69 1.63 7.66
N PHE A 97 10.02 1.22 6.60
CA PHE A 97 9.68 2.11 5.49
C PHE A 97 8.85 3.30 5.96
N TYR A 98 7.82 3.06 6.77
CA TYR A 98 7.01 4.12 7.33
C TYR A 98 7.81 5.10 8.19
N GLU A 99 8.70 4.62 9.02
CA GLU A 99 9.57 5.46 9.87
C GLU A 99 10.49 6.33 9.04
N GLU A 100 11.08 5.76 7.99
CA GLU A 100 12.03 6.44 7.11
C GLU A 100 11.38 7.42 6.12
N LEU A 101 10.08 7.29 5.85
CA LEU A 101 9.36 8.19 4.95
C LEU A 101 9.44 9.64 5.38
N LYS A 102 9.90 10.52 4.48
CA LYS A 102 10.08 11.96 4.69
C LYS A 102 8.90 12.76 4.13
N ILE A 103 7.69 12.35 4.45
CA ILE A 103 6.46 13.05 4.05
C ILE A 103 5.66 13.46 5.29
N LYS A 104 4.94 14.58 5.18
CA LYS A 104 4.20 15.14 6.31
C LYS A 104 2.97 14.32 6.67
N ASN A 105 2.18 13.96 5.67
CA ASN A 105 0.91 13.28 5.86
C ASN A 105 1.06 11.79 5.54
N LYS A 106 1.42 11.03 6.56
CA LYS A 106 1.55 9.57 6.50
C LYS A 106 0.87 8.91 7.68
N ALA A 107 0.35 7.71 7.47
CA ALA A 107 -0.20 6.86 8.52
C ALA A 107 0.23 5.41 8.33
N LEU A 108 0.31 4.67 9.41
CA LEU A 108 0.57 3.24 9.44
C LEU A 108 -0.57 2.54 10.18
N ASN A 109 -1.19 1.56 9.54
CA ASN A 109 -2.17 0.68 10.15
C ASN A 109 -1.64 -0.76 10.12
N MET A 110 -1.23 -1.25 11.28
CA MET A 110 -0.83 -2.64 11.47
C MET A 110 -2.02 -3.41 12.02
N VAL A 111 -2.44 -4.47 11.33
CA VAL A 111 -3.57 -5.31 11.74
C VAL A 111 -3.09 -6.68 12.20
N SER A 112 -3.88 -7.32 13.05
CA SER A 112 -3.58 -8.65 13.60
C SER A 112 -4.83 -9.50 13.69
N GLY A 113 -4.67 -10.81 13.84
CA GLY A 113 -5.77 -11.78 13.89
C GLY A 113 -6.14 -12.33 12.51
N GLY A 114 -7.34 -12.89 12.38
CA GLY A 114 -7.81 -13.49 11.13
C GLY A 114 -7.29 -14.91 10.91
N GLY A 115 -7.25 -15.32 9.65
CA GLY A 115 -6.97 -16.68 9.22
C GLY A 115 -5.68 -16.84 8.41
N SER A 116 -5.30 -18.08 8.23
CA SER A 116 -4.11 -18.51 7.48
C SER A 116 -4.37 -19.85 6.76
N SER A 117 -5.52 -19.91 6.06
CA SER A 117 -5.96 -21.17 5.42
C SER A 117 -5.23 -21.46 4.11
N GLY A 118 -4.70 -20.44 3.45
CA GLY A 118 -4.01 -20.56 2.18
C GLY A 118 -2.48 -20.43 2.30
N SER A 119 -1.83 -20.13 1.19
CA SER A 119 -0.39 -19.92 1.15
C SER A 119 0.01 -18.52 1.66
N CYS A 120 1.22 -18.38 2.20
CA CYS A 120 1.78 -17.12 2.69
C CYS A 120 1.70 -15.94 1.71
N HIS A 121 1.65 -16.20 0.42
CA HIS A 121 1.59 -15.16 -0.62
C HIS A 121 0.19 -14.98 -1.22
N GLY A 122 -0.78 -15.76 -0.72
CA GLY A 122 -2.12 -15.81 -1.27
C GLY A 122 -3.10 -14.90 -0.53
N PRO A 123 -4.30 -14.74 -1.11
CA PRO A 123 -5.36 -13.92 -0.51
C PRO A 123 -5.95 -14.55 0.76
N PHE A 124 -5.90 -15.89 0.88
CA PHE A 124 -6.45 -16.65 2.02
C PHE A 124 -5.36 -16.88 3.08
N HIS A 125 -4.72 -15.81 3.51
CA HIS A 125 -3.71 -15.78 4.56
C HIS A 125 -3.59 -14.34 5.09
N HIS A 126 -2.78 -14.13 6.11
CA HIS A 126 -2.47 -12.81 6.67
C HIS A 126 -1.99 -11.80 5.61
N HIS A 127 -1.28 -12.25 4.56
CA HIS A 127 -0.89 -11.42 3.43
C HIS A 127 -2.08 -10.78 2.69
N GLY A 128 -3.18 -11.51 2.56
CA GLY A 128 -4.44 -11.05 1.95
C GLY A 128 -5.46 -10.54 2.96
N PHE A 129 -5.09 -10.44 4.25
CA PHE A 129 -5.97 -10.01 5.33
C PHE A 129 -7.16 -10.94 5.60
N GLU A 130 -7.02 -12.26 5.36
CA GLU A 130 -8.08 -13.23 5.59
C GLU A 130 -8.69 -13.08 6.98
N GLY A 131 -10.03 -12.89 7.03
CA GLY A 131 -10.81 -12.79 8.26
C GLY A 131 -10.69 -11.45 9.01
N VAL A 132 -9.91 -10.49 8.49
CA VAL A 132 -9.81 -9.12 9.02
C VAL A 132 -10.07 -8.06 7.95
N GLU A 133 -10.64 -8.45 6.82
CA GLU A 133 -10.89 -7.57 5.67
C GLU A 133 -11.75 -6.38 6.06
N GLN A 134 -12.77 -6.59 6.89
CA GLN A 134 -13.63 -5.50 7.34
C GLN A 134 -12.86 -4.46 8.15
N ILE A 135 -12.00 -4.90 9.06
CA ILE A 135 -11.16 -4.00 9.89
C ILE A 135 -10.23 -3.17 8.99
N VAL A 136 -9.64 -3.81 7.97
CA VAL A 136 -8.79 -3.13 6.99
C VAL A 136 -9.58 -2.07 6.23
N VAL A 137 -10.75 -2.43 5.69
CA VAL A 137 -11.59 -1.50 4.93
C VAL A 137 -12.05 -0.33 5.80
N GLU A 138 -12.50 -0.59 7.02
CA GLU A 138 -12.91 0.47 7.97
C GLU A 138 -11.75 1.41 8.28
N GLY A 139 -10.55 0.90 8.50
CA GLY A 139 -9.34 1.70 8.71
C GLY A 139 -8.99 2.58 7.50
N VAL A 140 -9.10 2.05 6.29
CA VAL A 140 -8.87 2.80 5.05
C VAL A 140 -9.93 3.88 4.88
N VAL A 141 -11.21 3.56 5.06
CA VAL A 141 -12.32 4.52 4.95
C VAL A 141 -12.19 5.63 5.99
N SER A 142 -11.84 5.29 7.22
CA SER A 142 -11.58 6.25 8.30
C SER A 142 -10.48 7.24 7.93
N TRP A 143 -9.38 6.72 7.37
CA TRP A 143 -8.27 7.56 6.92
C TRP A 143 -8.66 8.48 5.74
N ILE A 144 -9.35 7.93 4.73
CA ILE A 144 -9.81 8.68 3.55
C ILE A 144 -10.76 9.81 3.96
N THR A 145 -11.68 9.55 4.90
CA THR A 145 -12.72 10.51 5.31
C THR A 145 -12.27 11.45 6.41
N GLY A 146 -11.09 11.22 7.00
CA GLY A 146 -10.61 11.97 8.17
C GLY A 146 -11.46 11.78 9.43
N LYS A 147 -12.33 10.78 9.46
CA LYS A 147 -13.11 10.42 10.66
C LYS A 147 -12.27 9.53 11.56
N LYS A 148 -12.13 9.94 12.80
CA LYS A 148 -11.54 9.12 13.87
C LYS A 148 -12.61 8.20 14.47
#